data_c98f297ec24eec5045e96feb0a71284b
#
_entry.id   c98f297ec24eec5045e96feb0a71284b
#
_cell.length_a   1.000
_cell.length_b   1.000
_cell.length_c   1.000
_cell.angle_alpha   90.00
_cell.angle_beta   90.00
_cell.angle_gamma   90.00
#
_symmetry.space_group_name_H-M   'P 1'
#
loop_
_entity.id
_entity.type
_entity.pdbx_description
1 polymer ?
#
loop_
_entity_poly.entity_id
_entity_poly.type
_entity_poly.pdbx_seq_one_letter_code
_entity_poly.pdbx_strand_id
1 'polypeptide(L)'
;MKATGVVRRIDDLGRVVIPKEIRKTLRIREGESLEIYTNGEEIVLKKFTSSSDLKEISQNLIDTITNTIKNSILVADRDNIIAGSGPLKKEFISKHISSELENILLNNEKTSKYSVEYKEIIESDNKSNKIFDYLVNPILSEGEVIGLILIIDVHTGKMFSEEQEHMAQIISQFLEKYLEE
;
A
#
# COMPACT_ATOMS: atom_id res chain seq x y z
N MET A 1 25.72 -0.22 7.52
CA MET A 1 24.91 -1.40 7.13
C MET A 1 25.07 -2.51 8.16
N LYS A 2 24.05 -3.34 8.38
CA LYS A 2 24.13 -4.47 9.34
C LYS A 2 24.41 -5.73 8.55
N ALA A 3 25.54 -6.42 8.85
CA ALA A 3 25.87 -7.68 8.20
C ALA A 3 24.87 -8.78 8.61
N THR A 4 24.35 -9.52 7.63
CA THR A 4 23.41 -10.63 7.86
C THR A 4 24.14 -11.95 8.18
N GLY A 5 25.48 -12.00 7.98
CA GLY A 5 26.29 -13.21 8.16
C GLY A 5 26.02 -14.31 7.12
N VAL A 6 25.18 -14.05 6.13
CA VAL A 6 24.80 -15.02 5.11
C VAL A 6 25.69 -14.86 3.88
N VAL A 7 26.37 -15.94 3.48
CA VAL A 7 27.16 -16.01 2.24
C VAL A 7 26.43 -16.90 1.23
N ARG A 8 26.31 -16.44 0.00
CA ARG A 8 25.74 -17.19 -1.14
C ARG A 8 26.68 -17.12 -2.33
N ARG A 9 26.68 -18.17 -3.13
CA ARG A 9 27.43 -18.20 -4.38
C ARG A 9 26.53 -17.79 -5.53
N ILE A 10 27.11 -17.12 -6.51
CA ILE A 10 26.49 -16.87 -7.81
C ILE A 10 26.61 -18.16 -8.61
N ASP A 11 25.53 -18.62 -9.24
CA ASP A 11 25.54 -19.79 -10.11
C ASP A 11 26.10 -19.45 -11.52
N ASP A 12 26.18 -20.46 -12.37
CA ASP A 12 26.65 -20.34 -13.76
C ASP A 12 25.76 -19.49 -14.66
N LEU A 13 24.53 -19.24 -14.23
CA LEU A 13 23.57 -18.34 -14.90
C LEU A 13 23.56 -16.92 -14.31
N GLY A 14 24.45 -16.63 -13.35
CA GLY A 14 24.52 -15.31 -12.71
C GLY A 14 23.46 -15.09 -11.64
N ARG A 15 22.77 -16.11 -11.13
CA ARG A 15 21.70 -15.99 -10.15
C ARG A 15 22.23 -16.10 -8.73
N VAL A 16 21.63 -15.30 -7.83
CA VAL A 16 21.84 -15.38 -6.38
C VAL A 16 20.53 -15.70 -5.71
N VAL A 17 20.51 -16.71 -4.84
CA VAL A 17 19.32 -17.05 -4.05
C VAL A 17 19.29 -16.18 -2.80
N ILE A 18 18.26 -15.37 -2.67
CA ILE A 18 17.97 -14.61 -1.44
C ILE A 18 17.34 -15.57 -0.42
N PRO A 19 17.98 -15.81 0.74
CA PRO A 19 17.46 -16.71 1.76
C PRO A 19 16.07 -16.33 2.26
N LYS A 20 15.28 -17.34 2.62
CA LYS A 20 13.91 -17.15 3.11
C LYS A 20 13.86 -16.23 4.33
N GLU A 21 14.83 -16.31 5.22
CA GLU A 21 14.96 -15.50 6.42
C GLU A 21 15.15 -14.01 6.08
N ILE A 22 16.01 -13.72 5.07
CA ILE A 22 16.22 -12.35 4.58
C ILE A 22 14.95 -11.85 3.89
N ARG A 23 14.35 -12.66 3.02
CA ARG A 23 13.09 -12.31 2.36
C ARG A 23 11.99 -12.00 3.39
N LYS A 24 11.88 -12.83 4.44
CA LYS A 24 10.90 -12.61 5.52
C LYS A 24 11.19 -11.33 6.30
N THR A 25 12.45 -11.06 6.67
CA THR A 25 12.85 -9.86 7.41
C THR A 25 12.63 -8.58 6.61
N LEU A 26 12.90 -8.63 5.29
CA LEU A 26 12.72 -7.49 4.38
C LEU A 26 11.34 -7.50 3.70
N ARG A 27 10.45 -8.44 4.10
CA ARG A 27 9.12 -8.61 3.51
C ARG A 27 9.14 -8.71 1.97
N ILE A 28 10.17 -9.38 1.42
CA ILE A 28 10.27 -9.65 -0.02
C ILE A 28 9.44 -10.89 -0.35
N ARG A 29 8.47 -10.74 -1.23
CA ARG A 29 7.54 -11.80 -1.66
C ARG A 29 8.08 -12.53 -2.90
N GLU A 30 7.53 -13.70 -3.17
CA GLU A 30 7.78 -14.41 -4.43
C GLU A 30 7.10 -13.64 -5.58
N GLY A 31 7.81 -13.49 -6.70
CA GLY A 31 7.35 -12.69 -7.83
C GLY A 31 7.60 -11.18 -7.69
N GLU A 32 8.04 -10.69 -6.53
CA GLU A 32 8.29 -9.27 -6.33
C GLU A 32 9.53 -8.80 -7.09
N SER A 33 9.42 -7.71 -7.83
CA SER A 33 10.53 -7.12 -8.58
C SER A 33 11.51 -6.42 -7.65
N LEU A 34 12.79 -6.62 -7.90
CA LEU A 34 13.88 -5.96 -7.19
C LEU A 34 14.70 -5.14 -8.18
N GLU A 35 14.96 -3.91 -7.83
CA GLU A 35 15.87 -3.05 -8.56
C GLU A 35 17.30 -3.27 -8.06
N ILE A 36 18.24 -3.36 -8.99
CA ILE A 36 19.65 -3.62 -8.71
C ILE A 36 20.44 -2.33 -8.89
N TYR A 37 21.08 -1.89 -7.84
CA TYR A 37 22.00 -0.76 -7.84
C TYR A 37 23.41 -1.23 -7.59
N THR A 38 24.39 -0.49 -8.09
CA THR A 38 25.79 -0.66 -7.74
C THR A 38 26.28 0.55 -6.93
N ASN A 39 27.01 0.28 -5.85
CA ASN A 39 27.62 1.32 -5.03
C ASN A 39 29.06 0.92 -4.71
N GLY A 40 30.01 1.38 -5.54
CA GLY A 40 31.38 0.93 -5.49
C GLY A 40 31.49 -0.57 -5.79
N GLU A 41 31.96 -1.36 -4.84
CA GLU A 41 32.07 -2.82 -4.94
C GLU A 41 30.81 -3.56 -4.42
N GLU A 42 29.78 -2.85 -4.03
CA GLU A 42 28.56 -3.43 -3.48
C GLU A 42 27.45 -3.53 -4.54
N ILE A 43 26.71 -4.62 -4.49
CA ILE A 43 25.42 -4.77 -5.19
C ILE A 43 24.32 -4.56 -4.16
N VAL A 44 23.48 -3.58 -4.37
CA VAL A 44 22.36 -3.24 -3.50
C VAL A 44 21.06 -3.61 -4.21
N LEU A 45 20.27 -4.49 -3.59
CA LEU A 45 18.94 -4.84 -4.03
C LEU A 45 17.94 -4.03 -3.22
N LYS A 46 17.08 -3.28 -3.90
CA LYS A 46 15.93 -2.61 -3.30
C LYS A 46 14.66 -3.19 -3.89
N LYS A 47 13.60 -3.21 -3.10
CA LYS A 47 12.29 -3.46 -3.68
C LYS A 47 12.05 -2.42 -4.77
N PHE A 48 11.69 -2.89 -5.96
CA PHE A 48 11.22 -2.00 -7.00
C PHE A 48 9.85 -1.47 -6.53
N THR A 49 9.84 -0.26 -6.11
CA THR A 49 8.64 0.44 -5.73
C THR A 49 8.49 1.62 -6.68
N SER A 50 7.48 1.56 -7.52
CA SER A 50 6.85 2.76 -8.06
C SER A 50 6.18 3.59 -6.94
N SER A 51 6.46 3.26 -5.67
CA SER A 51 5.80 3.86 -4.51
C SER A 51 6.18 5.31 -4.26
N SER A 52 7.35 5.78 -4.72
CA SER A 52 7.68 7.21 -4.68
C SER A 52 6.71 7.99 -5.57
N ASP A 53 6.47 7.49 -6.76
CA ASP A 53 5.61 8.11 -7.76
C ASP A 53 4.15 7.96 -7.33
N LEU A 54 3.76 6.77 -6.88
CA LEU A 54 2.42 6.53 -6.32
C LEU A 54 2.14 7.45 -5.13
N LYS A 55 3.10 7.65 -4.24
CA LYS A 55 2.95 8.54 -3.08
C LYS A 55 2.73 9.98 -3.49
N GLU A 56 3.60 10.50 -4.36
CA GLU A 56 3.57 11.90 -4.78
C GLU A 56 2.28 12.21 -5.55
N ILE A 57 1.95 11.38 -6.55
CA ILE A 57 0.74 11.59 -7.35
C ILE A 57 -0.53 11.42 -6.53
N SER A 58 -0.57 10.41 -5.64
CA SER A 58 -1.72 10.20 -4.75
C SER A 58 -1.93 11.38 -3.81
N GLN A 59 -0.85 11.93 -3.24
CA GLN A 59 -0.99 13.07 -2.33
C GLN A 59 -1.46 14.32 -3.09
N ASN A 60 -0.92 14.60 -4.27
CA ASN A 60 -1.33 15.74 -5.10
C ASN A 60 -2.80 15.63 -5.52
N LEU A 61 -3.22 14.43 -5.93
CA LEU A 61 -4.62 14.17 -6.30
C LEU A 61 -5.55 14.38 -5.10
N ILE A 62 -5.23 13.75 -3.96
CA ILE A 62 -6.03 13.84 -2.74
C ILE A 62 -6.13 15.29 -2.26
N ASP A 63 -5.04 16.03 -2.23
CA ASP A 63 -5.03 17.44 -1.80
C ASP A 63 -5.91 18.31 -2.72
N THR A 64 -6.00 17.96 -4.01
CA THR A 64 -6.86 18.65 -4.97
C THR A 64 -8.34 18.40 -4.69
N ILE A 65 -8.72 17.15 -4.38
CA ILE A 65 -10.12 16.75 -4.22
C ILE A 65 -10.65 16.95 -2.80
N THR A 66 -9.77 17.04 -1.80
CA THR A 66 -10.16 17.12 -0.37
C THR A 66 -11.05 18.32 -0.06
N ASN A 67 -10.94 19.40 -0.79
CA ASN A 67 -11.80 20.58 -0.60
C ASN A 67 -13.28 20.29 -0.93
N THR A 68 -13.55 19.26 -1.70
CA THR A 68 -14.90 18.87 -2.13
C THR A 68 -15.45 17.70 -1.31
N ILE A 69 -14.59 16.95 -0.65
CA ILE A 69 -14.93 15.69 0.03
C ILE A 69 -14.73 15.82 1.53
N LYS A 70 -15.77 15.46 2.30
CA LYS A 70 -15.74 15.52 3.76
C LYS A 70 -15.08 14.30 4.42
N ASN A 71 -14.93 13.20 3.68
CA ASN A 71 -14.38 11.96 4.20
C ASN A 71 -12.86 12.00 4.27
N SER A 72 -12.28 11.27 5.19
CA SER A 72 -10.84 10.99 5.17
C SER A 72 -10.55 9.97 4.08
N ILE A 73 -9.59 10.29 3.23
CA ILE A 73 -9.09 9.39 2.18
C ILE A 73 -7.66 9.02 2.53
N LEU A 74 -7.36 7.73 2.46
CA LEU A 74 -6.00 7.22 2.62
C LEU A 74 -5.62 6.42 1.38
N VAL A 75 -4.34 6.45 1.04
CA VAL A 75 -3.75 5.57 0.03
C VAL A 75 -2.66 4.75 0.68
N ALA A 76 -2.72 3.46 0.45
CA ALA A 76 -1.71 2.51 0.89
C ALA A 76 -0.95 1.96 -0.32
N ASP A 77 0.35 1.77 -0.16
CA ASP A 77 1.11 0.84 -0.99
C ASP A 77 0.99 -0.59 -0.44
N ARG A 78 1.90 -1.47 -0.80
CA ARG A 78 1.87 -2.87 -0.34
C ARG A 78 2.14 -3.06 1.15
N ASP A 79 2.73 -2.07 1.82
CA ASP A 79 3.18 -2.20 3.20
C ASP A 79 2.63 -1.10 4.13
N ASN A 80 2.46 0.13 3.61
CA ASN A 80 2.21 1.29 4.44
C ASN A 80 1.14 2.22 3.87
N ILE A 81 0.56 3.04 4.74
CA ILE A 81 -0.22 4.21 4.32
C ILE A 81 0.75 5.30 3.85
N ILE A 82 0.69 5.65 2.57
CA ILE A 82 1.66 6.55 1.91
C ILE A 82 1.12 7.96 1.67
N ALA A 83 -0.19 8.11 1.47
CA ALA A 83 -0.83 9.40 1.25
C ALA A 83 -2.18 9.46 1.96
N GLY A 84 -2.70 10.67 2.18
CA GLY A 84 -4.01 10.79 2.80
C GLY A 84 -4.46 12.22 3.03
N SER A 85 -5.75 12.37 3.38
CA SER A 85 -6.41 13.62 3.73
C SER A 85 -7.29 13.48 4.96
N GLY A 86 -7.79 14.62 5.42
CA GLY A 86 -8.71 14.69 6.55
C GLY A 86 -8.02 14.64 7.91
N PRO A 87 -8.83 14.69 8.99
CA PRO A 87 -8.31 14.86 10.35
C PRO A 87 -7.45 13.67 10.83
N LEU A 88 -7.66 12.49 10.24
CA LEU A 88 -6.98 11.26 10.63
C LEU A 88 -5.64 11.04 9.92
N LYS A 89 -5.30 11.86 8.91
CA LYS A 89 -4.06 11.73 8.14
C LYS A 89 -2.82 11.50 9.01
N LYS A 90 -2.64 12.31 10.04
CA LYS A 90 -1.44 12.26 10.90
C LYS A 90 -1.32 10.96 11.70
N GLU A 91 -2.43 10.30 11.97
CA GLU A 91 -2.44 9.06 12.75
C GLU A 91 -2.03 7.86 11.89
N PHE A 92 -2.27 7.91 10.58
CA PHE A 92 -2.10 6.77 9.69
C PHE A 92 -0.87 6.82 8.79
N ILE A 93 -0.43 8.01 8.37
CA ILE A 93 0.71 8.15 7.45
C ILE A 93 1.96 7.44 7.97
N SER A 94 2.61 6.68 7.10
CA SER A 94 3.82 5.88 7.35
C SER A 94 3.62 4.73 8.34
N LYS A 95 2.37 4.38 8.64
CA LYS A 95 2.04 3.19 9.44
C LYS A 95 1.84 1.98 8.54
N HIS A 96 2.17 0.78 9.05
CA HIS A 96 1.88 -0.47 8.38
C HIS A 96 0.37 -0.71 8.31
N ILE A 97 -0.07 -1.18 7.16
CA ILE A 97 -1.46 -1.61 6.97
C ILE A 97 -1.75 -2.86 7.80
N SER A 98 -3.03 -3.05 8.13
CA SER A 98 -3.48 -4.24 8.86
C SER A 98 -3.34 -5.51 8.02
N SER A 99 -3.29 -6.65 8.71
CA SER A 99 -3.24 -7.97 8.05
C SER A 99 -4.41 -8.22 7.11
N GLU A 100 -5.58 -7.62 7.39
CA GLU A 100 -6.75 -7.72 6.51
C GLU A 100 -6.51 -7.01 5.19
N LEU A 101 -5.98 -5.78 5.22
CA LEU A 101 -5.63 -5.04 4.01
C LEU A 101 -4.46 -5.71 3.27
N GLU A 102 -3.48 -6.25 3.99
CA GLU A 102 -2.43 -7.06 3.37
C GLU A 102 -2.99 -8.26 2.60
N ASN A 103 -4.02 -8.94 3.13
CA ASN A 103 -4.63 -10.08 2.46
C ASN A 103 -5.31 -9.69 1.13
N ILE A 104 -5.92 -8.50 1.04
CA ILE A 104 -6.49 -8.00 -0.22
C ILE A 104 -5.40 -7.88 -1.28
N LEU A 105 -4.24 -7.33 -0.91
CA LEU A 105 -3.08 -7.22 -1.80
C LEU A 105 -2.48 -8.57 -2.17
N LEU A 106 -2.31 -9.45 -1.19
CA LEU A 106 -1.73 -10.79 -1.39
C LEU A 106 -2.58 -11.68 -2.29
N ASN A 107 -3.90 -11.61 -2.12
CA ASN A 107 -4.84 -12.39 -2.90
C ASN A 107 -5.14 -11.76 -4.27
N ASN A 108 -4.53 -10.62 -4.57
CA ASN A 108 -4.77 -9.85 -5.78
C ASN A 108 -6.27 -9.58 -6.00
N GLU A 109 -6.96 -9.15 -4.92
CA GLU A 109 -8.40 -8.93 -4.94
C GLU A 109 -8.72 -7.62 -5.68
N LYS A 110 -9.28 -7.73 -6.88
CA LYS A 110 -9.50 -6.62 -7.82
C LYS A 110 -10.85 -5.92 -7.67
N THR A 111 -11.63 -6.31 -6.68
CA THR A 111 -12.96 -5.73 -6.45
C THR A 111 -12.97 -4.85 -5.21
N SER A 112 -13.74 -3.76 -5.28
CA SER A 112 -13.98 -2.91 -4.12
C SER A 112 -14.63 -3.70 -2.98
N LYS A 113 -14.21 -3.38 -1.76
CA LYS A 113 -14.78 -3.97 -0.55
C LYS A 113 -15.11 -2.86 0.44
N TYR A 114 -16.13 -3.11 1.23
CA TYR A 114 -16.47 -2.25 2.35
C TYR A 114 -16.69 -3.11 3.61
N SER A 115 -16.34 -2.53 4.72
CA SER A 115 -16.61 -3.08 6.02
C SER A 115 -17.52 -2.12 6.78
N VAL A 116 -18.60 -2.67 7.30
CA VAL A 116 -19.51 -2.00 8.23
C VAL A 116 -19.24 -2.45 9.67
N GLU A 117 -18.27 -3.32 9.86
CA GLU A 117 -17.77 -3.74 11.16
C GLU A 117 -16.50 -2.96 11.47
N TYR A 118 -16.32 -2.64 12.72
CA TYR A 118 -15.11 -2.00 13.19
C TYR A 118 -13.86 -2.85 12.92
N LYS A 119 -12.96 -2.39 12.07
CA LYS A 119 -11.76 -3.12 11.70
C LYS A 119 -10.52 -2.24 11.75
N GLU A 120 -9.38 -2.83 12.01
CA GLU A 120 -8.11 -2.13 12.04
C GLU A 120 -7.64 -1.83 10.61
N ILE A 121 -7.21 -0.59 10.38
CA ILE A 121 -6.62 -0.14 9.11
C ILE A 121 -5.11 -0.29 9.16
N ILE A 122 -4.51 -0.13 10.34
CA ILE A 122 -3.06 -0.22 10.56
C ILE A 122 -2.76 -1.29 11.59
N GLU A 123 -1.56 -1.88 11.52
CA GLU A 123 -1.03 -2.69 12.61
C GLU A 123 -0.90 -1.81 13.86
N SER A 124 -1.57 -2.20 14.94
CA SER A 124 -1.53 -1.50 16.21
C SER A 124 -0.82 -2.34 17.26
N ASP A 125 0.26 -1.80 17.83
CA ASP A 125 0.92 -2.40 19.01
C ASP A 125 0.13 -2.18 20.30
N ASN A 126 -0.87 -1.33 20.29
CA ASN A 126 -1.71 -0.99 21.44
C ASN A 126 -3.18 -1.21 21.11
N LYS A 127 -3.86 -1.96 21.99
CA LYS A 127 -5.30 -2.28 21.97
C LYS A 127 -6.25 -1.06 22.11
N SER A 128 -5.80 0.15 21.94
CA SER A 128 -6.68 1.33 21.80
C SER A 128 -7.15 1.46 20.36
N ASN A 129 -7.87 0.46 19.92
CA ASN A 129 -8.33 0.29 18.55
C ASN A 129 -9.32 1.39 18.21
N LYS A 130 -8.88 2.39 17.48
CA LYS A 130 -9.79 3.19 16.68
C LYS A 130 -10.15 2.39 15.44
N ILE A 131 -11.28 1.80 15.51
CA ILE A 131 -11.84 0.92 14.49
C ILE A 131 -12.74 1.81 13.64
N PHE A 132 -12.57 1.77 12.33
CA PHE A 132 -13.31 2.61 11.40
C PHE A 132 -14.01 1.75 10.37
N ASP A 133 -15.22 2.18 10.00
CA ASP A 133 -15.83 1.70 8.78
C ASP A 133 -15.03 2.26 7.59
N TYR A 134 -14.71 1.41 6.62
CA TYR A 134 -13.99 1.83 5.44
C TYR A 134 -14.51 1.16 4.18
N LEU A 135 -14.42 1.90 3.10
CA LEU A 135 -14.48 1.40 1.75
C LEU A 135 -13.07 1.26 1.23
N VAL A 136 -12.69 0.09 0.76
CA VAL A 136 -11.40 -0.15 0.12
C VAL A 136 -11.60 -0.41 -1.37
N ASN A 137 -10.79 0.26 -2.20
CA ASN A 137 -10.73 0.03 -3.63
C ASN A 137 -9.28 -0.24 -4.06
N PRO A 138 -9.00 -1.33 -4.77
CA PRO A 138 -7.65 -1.65 -5.20
C PRO A 138 -7.16 -0.68 -6.28
N ILE A 139 -5.85 -0.43 -6.31
CA ILE A 139 -5.13 0.27 -7.37
C ILE A 139 -4.40 -0.81 -8.17
N LEU A 140 -4.65 -0.86 -9.46
CA LEU A 140 -4.04 -1.86 -10.35
C LEU A 140 -2.88 -1.24 -11.13
N SER A 141 -1.91 -2.07 -11.49
CA SER A 141 -0.90 -1.78 -12.50
C SER A 141 -0.50 -3.09 -13.16
N GLU A 142 -0.50 -3.13 -14.47
CA GLU A 142 -0.22 -4.34 -15.26
C GLU A 142 -1.05 -5.56 -14.82
N GLY A 143 -2.27 -5.33 -14.32
CA GLY A 143 -3.18 -6.36 -13.86
C GLY A 143 -2.93 -6.92 -12.47
N GLU A 144 -2.00 -6.36 -11.71
CA GLU A 144 -1.74 -6.67 -10.29
C GLU A 144 -2.20 -5.55 -9.37
N VAL A 145 -2.63 -5.91 -8.15
CA VAL A 145 -2.94 -4.93 -7.11
C VAL A 145 -1.65 -4.42 -6.48
N ILE A 146 -1.35 -3.15 -6.71
CA ILE A 146 -0.13 -2.48 -6.23
C ILE A 146 -0.36 -1.61 -4.99
N GLY A 147 -1.61 -1.27 -4.72
CA GLY A 147 -1.99 -0.42 -3.60
C GLY A 147 -3.49 -0.43 -3.36
N LEU A 148 -3.92 0.32 -2.37
CA LEU A 148 -5.31 0.43 -1.95
C LEU A 148 -5.69 1.90 -1.72
N ILE A 149 -6.91 2.26 -2.11
CA ILE A 149 -7.57 3.47 -1.70
C ILE A 149 -8.55 3.11 -0.60
N LEU A 150 -8.52 3.86 0.50
CA LEU A 150 -9.46 3.71 1.59
C LEU A 150 -10.23 5.03 1.77
N ILE A 151 -11.55 4.94 1.77
CA ILE A 151 -12.41 6.03 2.22
C ILE A 151 -12.92 5.64 3.60
N ILE A 152 -12.67 6.51 4.58
CA ILE A 152 -13.00 6.25 5.98
C ILE A 152 -14.19 7.10 6.38
N ASP A 153 -15.20 6.47 6.95
CA ASP A 153 -16.28 7.15 7.65
C ASP A 153 -16.10 7.02 9.17
N VAL A 154 -15.96 8.17 9.83
CA VAL A 154 -15.81 8.23 11.30
C VAL A 154 -17.16 8.19 12.00
N HIS A 155 -18.23 8.35 11.26
CA HIS A 155 -19.62 8.40 11.76
C HIS A 155 -20.30 7.05 11.56
N THR A 156 -19.97 6.16 12.45
CA THR A 156 -20.47 4.80 12.64
C THR A 156 -21.87 4.49 12.09
N GLY A 157 -21.94 3.42 11.30
CA GLY A 157 -23.17 2.68 11.03
C GLY A 157 -23.97 3.15 9.81
N LYS A 158 -23.39 3.94 8.92
CA LYS A 158 -23.98 4.21 7.60
C LYS A 158 -23.21 3.49 6.52
N MET A 159 -23.93 2.78 5.67
CA MET A 159 -23.33 2.24 4.45
C MET A 159 -22.74 3.38 3.61
N PHE A 160 -21.64 3.11 2.94
CA PHE A 160 -21.08 4.06 1.97
C PHE A 160 -22.08 4.32 0.85
N SER A 161 -22.15 5.56 0.39
CA SER A 161 -23.02 5.92 -0.71
C SER A 161 -22.40 5.52 -2.06
N GLU A 162 -23.24 5.40 -3.09
CA GLU A 162 -22.76 5.15 -4.45
C GLU A 162 -21.76 6.22 -4.92
N GLU A 163 -21.94 7.48 -4.48
CA GLU A 163 -21.00 8.55 -4.82
C GLU A 163 -19.62 8.31 -4.20
N GLN A 164 -19.55 7.76 -2.98
CA GLN A 164 -18.27 7.42 -2.33
C GLN A 164 -17.59 6.24 -3.03
N GLU A 165 -18.37 5.24 -3.46
CA GLU A 165 -17.84 4.11 -4.24
C GLU A 165 -17.32 4.56 -5.60
N HIS A 166 -18.10 5.35 -6.34
CA HIS A 166 -17.66 5.90 -7.62
C HIS A 166 -16.41 6.76 -7.49
N MET A 167 -16.32 7.54 -6.40
CA MET A 167 -15.15 8.33 -6.13
C MET A 167 -13.90 7.49 -5.90
N ALA A 168 -13.99 6.45 -5.10
CA ALA A 168 -12.86 5.52 -4.88
C ALA A 168 -12.41 4.90 -6.21
N GLN A 169 -13.36 4.52 -7.07
CA GLN A 169 -13.08 3.99 -8.40
C GLN A 169 -12.40 5.01 -9.31
N ILE A 170 -12.88 6.26 -9.34
CA ILE A 170 -12.27 7.32 -10.15
C ILE A 170 -10.83 7.60 -9.71
N ILE A 171 -10.58 7.68 -8.40
CA ILE A 171 -9.23 7.88 -7.87
C ILE A 171 -8.32 6.70 -8.27
N SER A 172 -8.80 5.47 -8.13
CA SER A 172 -8.07 4.27 -8.52
C SER A 172 -7.70 4.29 -10.00
N GLN A 173 -8.68 4.46 -10.88
CA GLN A 173 -8.48 4.50 -12.33
C GLN A 173 -7.53 5.63 -12.77
N PHE A 174 -7.58 6.78 -12.11
CA PHE A 174 -6.63 7.86 -12.37
C PHE A 174 -5.20 7.44 -12.03
N LEU A 175 -5.01 6.83 -10.85
CA LEU A 175 -3.68 6.39 -10.40
C LEU A 175 -3.16 5.24 -11.28
N GLU A 176 -4.01 4.29 -11.64
CA GLU A 176 -3.68 3.22 -12.59
C GLU A 176 -3.15 3.77 -13.90
N LYS A 177 -3.93 4.66 -14.52
CA LYS A 177 -3.56 5.26 -15.81
C LYS A 177 -2.24 6.04 -15.73
N TYR A 178 -2.03 6.78 -14.65
CA TYR A 178 -0.82 7.58 -14.48
C TYR A 178 0.43 6.72 -14.28
N LEU A 179 0.29 5.54 -13.66
CA LEU A 179 1.41 4.63 -13.39
C LEU A 179 1.78 3.75 -14.58
N GLU A 180 0.92 3.69 -15.61
CA GLU A 180 1.16 2.96 -16.85
C GLU A 180 1.83 3.83 -17.94
N GLU A 181 1.93 5.15 -17.74
CA GLU A 181 2.61 6.11 -18.64
C GLU A 181 4.10 6.24 -18.32
#